data_d909918d62d5ff049792d500087da843
#
_entry.id   d909918d62d5ff049792d500087da843
#
_cell.length_a   1.000
_cell.length_b   1.000
_cell.length_c   1.000
_cell.angle_alpha   90.00
_cell.angle_beta   90.00
_cell.angle_gamma   90.00
#
_symmetry.space_group_name_H-M   'P 1'
#
loop_
_entity.id
_entity.type
_entity.pdbx_description
1 polymer ?
#
loop_
_entity_poly.entity_id
_entity_poly.type
_entity_poly.pdbx_seq_one_letter_code
_entity_poly.pdbx_strand_id
1 'polypeptide(L)'
;NELTQHNVHLDNLRQKMGMVFQNFNLFPHKKVIENVMLAPLLLHKDSKDQLKEKALYLLEKVGLKDKADSYPNQLSGGQKQRVAIARALAMEPDVMLFDEPTSALDPEVVGDVLKVMRQLANEGMTMVIVTHEMNFAKEISDKVVFMADGVVVESGTPQNIFENPQHSRTENFLSRVL
;
A
#
# COMPACT_ATOMS: atom_id res chain seq x y z
N ASN A 1 18.50 -10.76 7.31
CA ASN A 1 19.63 -10.03 6.68
C ASN A 1 19.48 -8.55 7.04
N GLU A 2 20.47 -7.99 7.74
CA GLU A 2 20.48 -6.55 8.02
C GLU A 2 20.75 -5.79 6.72
N LEU A 3 19.92 -4.80 6.40
CA LEU A 3 20.01 -3.97 5.20
C LEU A 3 21.30 -3.14 5.09
N THR A 4 22.08 -3.11 6.17
CA THR A 4 23.32 -2.33 6.31
C THR A 4 24.59 -3.13 6.07
N GLN A 5 24.51 -4.42 5.77
CA GLN A 5 25.69 -5.24 5.50
C GLN A 5 26.29 -4.91 4.13
N HIS A 6 27.60 -4.79 4.05
CA HIS A 6 28.37 -4.36 2.87
C HIS A 6 28.19 -5.22 1.58
N ASN A 7 27.59 -6.40 1.68
CA ASN A 7 27.37 -7.34 0.56
C ASN A 7 25.90 -7.49 0.15
N VAL A 8 25.01 -6.59 0.57
CA VAL A 8 23.60 -6.65 0.18
C VAL A 8 23.39 -5.91 -1.13
N HIS A 9 22.94 -6.62 -2.15
CA HIS A 9 22.50 -6.00 -3.41
C HIS A 9 21.17 -5.28 -3.17
N LEU A 10 21.23 -4.00 -2.83
CA LEU A 10 20.07 -3.15 -2.47
C LEU A 10 18.98 -3.17 -3.55
N ASP A 11 19.36 -3.23 -4.82
CA ASP A 11 18.39 -3.24 -5.92
C ASP A 11 17.55 -4.53 -5.94
N ASN A 12 18.14 -5.67 -5.61
CA ASN A 12 17.40 -6.93 -5.48
C ASN A 12 16.42 -6.90 -4.29
N LEU A 13 16.82 -6.27 -3.18
CA LEU A 13 15.93 -6.09 -2.03
C LEU A 13 14.78 -5.13 -2.33
N ARG A 14 15.07 -4.00 -2.99
CA ARG A 14 14.05 -3.04 -3.40
C ARG A 14 13.01 -3.65 -4.33
N GLN A 15 13.39 -4.58 -5.19
CA GLN A 15 12.44 -5.29 -6.06
C GLN A 15 11.46 -6.18 -5.28
N LYS A 16 11.84 -6.61 -4.07
CA LYS A 16 11.00 -7.42 -3.16
C LYS A 16 10.09 -6.58 -2.26
N MET A 17 10.18 -5.27 -2.35
CA MET A 17 9.37 -4.35 -1.56
C MET A 17 8.54 -3.48 -2.50
N GLY A 18 7.22 -3.61 -2.42
CA GLY A 18 6.30 -2.69 -3.06
C GLY A 18 6.08 -1.46 -2.19
N MET A 19 6.01 -0.26 -2.78
CA MET A 19 5.71 0.96 -2.03
C MET A 19 4.57 1.73 -2.69
N VAL A 20 3.61 2.12 -1.87
CA VAL A 20 2.45 2.93 -2.25
C VAL A 20 2.51 4.22 -1.43
N PHE A 21 2.60 5.34 -2.11
CA PHE A 21 2.72 6.67 -1.51
C PHE A 21 1.36 7.35 -1.38
N GLN A 22 1.29 8.39 -0.56
CA GLN A 22 0.17 9.31 -0.45
C GLN A 22 -0.20 9.93 -1.82
N ASN A 23 0.80 10.40 -2.57
CA ASN A 23 0.65 10.81 -3.95
C ASN A 23 0.79 9.58 -4.85
N PHE A 24 -0.14 9.36 -5.73
CA PHE A 24 -0.28 8.15 -6.56
C PHE A 24 0.94 7.86 -7.45
N ASN A 25 1.69 8.90 -7.83
CA ASN A 25 2.91 8.85 -8.65
C ASN A 25 2.74 8.03 -9.95
N LEU A 26 1.56 8.11 -10.57
CA LEU A 26 1.32 7.48 -11.86
C LEU A 26 1.94 8.31 -12.99
N PHE A 27 2.42 7.63 -14.01
CA PHE A 27 2.93 8.27 -15.22
C PHE A 27 1.75 8.81 -16.05
N PRO A 28 1.55 10.14 -16.15
CA PRO A 28 0.34 10.72 -16.72
C PRO A 28 0.19 10.48 -18.22
N HIS A 29 1.31 10.26 -18.93
CA HIS A 29 1.39 10.00 -20.36
C HIS A 29 1.29 8.51 -20.75
N LYS A 30 1.13 7.64 -19.76
CA LYS A 30 0.96 6.19 -19.94
C LYS A 30 -0.44 5.76 -19.55
N LYS A 31 -1.01 4.80 -20.29
CA LYS A 31 -2.27 4.16 -19.91
C LYS A 31 -2.14 3.47 -18.54
N VAL A 32 -3.27 3.17 -17.93
CA VAL A 32 -3.37 2.45 -16.66
C VAL A 32 -2.62 1.11 -16.73
N ILE A 33 -2.89 0.30 -17.75
CA ILE A 33 -2.21 -0.98 -17.94
C ILE A 33 -0.70 -0.82 -18.13
N GLU A 34 -0.26 0.21 -18.85
CA GLU A 34 1.15 0.49 -19.06
C GLU A 34 1.85 0.94 -17.77
N ASN A 35 1.15 1.66 -16.89
CA ASN A 35 1.65 1.99 -15.55
C ASN A 35 1.93 0.74 -14.73
N VAL A 36 1.02 -0.24 -14.77
CA VAL A 36 1.18 -1.51 -14.04
C VAL A 36 2.30 -2.36 -14.62
N MET A 37 2.43 -2.43 -15.93
CA MET A 37 3.44 -3.25 -16.61
C MET A 37 4.84 -2.69 -16.60
N LEU A 38 5.03 -1.39 -16.35
CA LEU A 38 6.28 -0.68 -16.66
C LEU A 38 7.51 -1.28 -15.97
N ALA A 39 7.45 -1.45 -14.65
CA ALA A 39 8.59 -1.93 -13.88
C ALA A 39 8.97 -3.39 -14.24
N PRO A 40 8.04 -4.37 -14.24
CA PRO A 40 8.38 -5.72 -14.64
C PRO A 40 8.85 -5.83 -16.11
N LEU A 41 8.34 -4.96 -17.01
CA LEU A 41 8.79 -4.92 -18.40
C LEU A 41 10.25 -4.45 -18.51
N LEU A 42 10.64 -3.39 -17.78
CA LEU A 42 12.00 -2.86 -17.77
C LEU A 42 13.00 -3.84 -17.15
N LEU A 43 12.56 -4.68 -16.24
CA LEU A 43 13.38 -5.69 -15.58
C LEU A 43 13.36 -7.06 -16.31
N HIS A 44 12.74 -7.12 -17.49
CA HIS A 44 12.67 -8.34 -18.32
C HIS A 44 12.18 -9.58 -17.54
N LYS A 45 11.20 -9.38 -16.62
CA LYS A 45 10.71 -10.47 -15.77
C LYS A 45 9.95 -11.54 -16.56
N ASP A 46 9.14 -11.10 -17.55
CA ASP A 46 8.29 -11.96 -18.36
C ASP A 46 8.12 -11.39 -19.78
N SER A 47 7.51 -12.15 -20.69
CA SER A 47 7.13 -11.65 -22.01
C SER A 47 6.05 -10.56 -21.89
N LYS A 48 5.96 -9.70 -22.90
CA LYS A 48 4.98 -8.60 -22.92
C LYS A 48 3.54 -9.10 -22.80
N ASP A 49 3.22 -10.25 -23.41
CA ASP A 49 1.87 -10.82 -23.38
C ASP A 49 1.55 -11.36 -21.97
N GLN A 50 2.48 -12.06 -21.32
CA GLN A 50 2.32 -12.52 -19.94
C GLN A 50 2.16 -11.35 -18.97
N LEU A 51 2.97 -10.28 -19.13
CA LEU A 51 2.84 -9.08 -18.33
C LEU A 51 1.48 -8.39 -18.52
N LYS A 52 0.95 -8.41 -19.75
CA LYS A 52 -0.38 -7.85 -20.04
C LYS A 52 -1.49 -8.64 -19.35
N GLU A 53 -1.46 -9.95 -19.41
CA GLU A 53 -2.41 -10.82 -18.71
C GLU A 53 -2.37 -10.60 -17.20
N LYS A 54 -1.16 -10.57 -16.63
CA LYS A 54 -0.94 -10.29 -15.21
C LYS A 54 -1.45 -8.91 -14.81
N ALA A 55 -1.17 -7.88 -15.61
CA ALA A 55 -1.65 -6.52 -15.36
C ALA A 55 -3.18 -6.45 -15.37
N LEU A 56 -3.85 -7.11 -16.33
CA LEU A 56 -5.31 -7.19 -16.38
C LEU A 56 -5.89 -7.91 -15.16
N TYR A 57 -5.26 -9.01 -14.72
CA TYR A 57 -5.65 -9.71 -13.50
C TYR A 57 -5.52 -8.80 -12.25
N LEU A 58 -4.39 -8.08 -12.12
CA LEU A 58 -4.19 -7.15 -11.00
C LEU A 58 -5.18 -5.98 -11.04
N LEU A 59 -5.48 -5.45 -12.22
CA LEU A 59 -6.50 -4.41 -12.38
C LEU A 59 -7.90 -4.93 -12.03
N GLU A 60 -8.23 -6.17 -12.35
CA GLU A 60 -9.48 -6.81 -11.93
C GLU A 60 -9.55 -6.95 -10.40
N LYS A 61 -8.44 -7.37 -9.77
CA LYS A 61 -8.31 -7.49 -8.32
C LYS A 61 -8.58 -6.17 -7.58
N VAL A 62 -8.20 -5.04 -8.16
CA VAL A 62 -8.48 -3.71 -7.60
C VAL A 62 -9.77 -3.07 -8.17
N GLY A 63 -10.57 -3.82 -8.95
CA GLY A 63 -11.86 -3.38 -9.50
C GLY A 63 -11.76 -2.33 -10.61
N LEU A 64 -10.69 -2.37 -11.44
CA LEU A 64 -10.41 -1.38 -12.49
C LEU A 64 -10.02 -1.99 -13.84
N LYS A 65 -10.45 -3.23 -14.12
CA LYS A 65 -10.17 -3.90 -15.40
C LYS A 65 -10.70 -3.12 -16.60
N ASP A 66 -11.89 -2.52 -16.45
CA ASP A 66 -12.56 -1.69 -17.45
C ASP A 66 -11.80 -0.37 -17.74
N LYS A 67 -10.89 0.04 -16.85
CA LYS A 67 -10.07 1.24 -16.97
C LYS A 67 -8.66 0.99 -17.52
N ALA A 68 -8.36 -0.24 -17.95
CA ALA A 68 -7.03 -0.62 -18.41
C ALA A 68 -6.46 0.32 -19.50
N ASP A 69 -7.30 0.75 -20.43
CA ASP A 69 -6.94 1.64 -21.54
C ASP A 69 -7.08 3.14 -21.23
N SER A 70 -7.59 3.50 -20.05
CA SER A 70 -7.72 4.90 -19.61
C SER A 70 -6.37 5.50 -19.24
N TYR A 71 -6.30 6.84 -19.24
CA TYR A 71 -5.16 7.60 -18.73
C TYR A 71 -5.41 8.06 -17.29
N PRO A 72 -4.36 8.30 -16.47
CA PRO A 72 -4.52 8.73 -15.09
C PRO A 72 -5.39 9.97 -14.88
N ASN A 73 -5.40 10.92 -15.81
CA ASN A 73 -6.23 12.12 -15.74
C ASN A 73 -7.74 11.85 -15.88
N GLN A 74 -8.13 10.66 -16.33
CA GLN A 74 -9.51 10.21 -16.47
C GLN A 74 -10.02 9.45 -15.24
N LEU A 75 -9.19 9.32 -14.19
CA LEU A 75 -9.48 8.55 -12.98
C LEU A 75 -9.73 9.46 -11.77
N SER A 76 -10.63 9.03 -10.88
CA SER A 76 -10.76 9.62 -9.54
C SER A 76 -9.51 9.38 -8.68
N GLY A 77 -9.37 10.08 -7.56
CA GLY A 77 -8.27 9.89 -6.61
C GLY A 77 -8.18 8.44 -6.11
N GLY A 78 -9.30 7.88 -5.66
CA GLY A 78 -9.36 6.49 -5.20
C GLY A 78 -9.05 5.47 -6.30
N GLN A 79 -9.45 5.74 -7.56
CA GLN A 79 -9.06 4.91 -8.69
C GLN A 79 -7.55 4.97 -8.96
N LYS A 80 -6.95 6.17 -8.94
CA LYS A 80 -5.49 6.35 -9.08
C LYS A 80 -4.72 5.58 -8.01
N GLN A 81 -5.19 5.63 -6.77
CA GLN A 81 -4.55 4.91 -5.67
C GLN A 81 -4.65 3.40 -5.84
N ARG A 82 -5.79 2.89 -6.27
CA ARG A 82 -5.94 1.46 -6.57
C ARG A 82 -5.06 1.00 -7.75
N VAL A 83 -4.85 1.85 -8.77
CA VAL A 83 -3.85 1.58 -9.83
C VAL A 83 -2.43 1.56 -9.26
N ALA A 84 -2.08 2.48 -8.34
CA ALA A 84 -0.77 2.49 -7.69
C ALA A 84 -0.51 1.20 -6.88
N ILE A 85 -1.54 0.68 -6.20
CA ILE A 85 -1.48 -0.63 -5.52
C ILE A 85 -1.25 -1.75 -6.54
N ALA A 86 -2.03 -1.82 -7.62
CA ALA A 86 -1.85 -2.83 -8.67
C ALA A 86 -0.46 -2.78 -9.30
N ARG A 87 0.08 -1.57 -9.52
CA ARG A 87 1.45 -1.37 -10.02
C ARG A 87 2.51 -1.92 -9.07
N ALA A 88 2.36 -1.70 -7.77
CA ALA A 88 3.28 -2.23 -6.76
C ALA A 88 3.21 -3.77 -6.71
N LEU A 89 2.01 -4.34 -6.76
CA LEU A 89 1.79 -5.79 -6.79
C LEU A 89 2.36 -6.47 -8.04
N ALA A 90 2.47 -5.76 -9.17
CA ALA A 90 3.00 -6.31 -10.42
C ALA A 90 4.46 -6.78 -10.32
N MET A 91 5.20 -6.27 -9.33
CA MET A 91 6.57 -6.68 -9.02
C MET A 91 6.65 -7.97 -8.20
N GLU A 92 5.52 -8.51 -7.70
CA GLU A 92 5.44 -9.68 -6.80
C GLU A 92 6.29 -9.47 -5.53
N PRO A 93 6.02 -8.41 -4.79
CA PRO A 93 6.83 -8.09 -3.62
C PRO A 93 6.56 -9.06 -2.45
N ASP A 94 7.59 -9.31 -1.64
CA ASP A 94 7.46 -10.06 -0.38
C ASP A 94 6.79 -9.19 0.71
N VAL A 95 6.91 -7.85 0.61
CA VAL A 95 6.37 -6.87 1.57
C VAL A 95 5.81 -5.65 0.83
N MET A 96 4.66 -5.17 1.25
CA MET A 96 4.06 -3.91 0.79
C MET A 96 4.18 -2.83 1.86
N LEU A 97 4.70 -1.67 1.48
CA LEU A 97 4.80 -0.48 2.30
C LEU A 97 3.73 0.52 1.86
N PHE A 98 2.92 1.00 2.79
CA PHE A 98 1.91 2.03 2.54
C PHE A 98 2.22 3.26 3.38
N ASP A 99 2.40 4.39 2.73
CA ASP A 99 2.65 5.69 3.37
C ASP A 99 1.42 6.59 3.19
N GLU A 100 0.58 6.62 4.21
CA GLU A 100 -0.69 7.36 4.26
C GLU A 100 -1.54 7.21 2.97
N PRO A 101 -1.93 6.00 2.57
CA PRO A 101 -2.51 5.72 1.24
C PRO A 101 -3.88 6.39 1.02
N THR A 102 -4.52 6.93 2.04
CA THR A 102 -5.86 7.54 1.99
C THR A 102 -5.88 9.05 2.24
N SER A 103 -4.78 9.63 2.72
CA SER A 103 -4.75 11.03 3.20
C SER A 103 -4.99 12.09 2.11
N ALA A 104 -4.73 11.77 0.83
CA ALA A 104 -4.98 12.65 -0.31
C ALA A 104 -6.33 12.37 -1.01
N LEU A 105 -7.23 11.59 -0.38
CA LEU A 105 -8.48 11.16 -0.98
C LEU A 105 -9.69 11.84 -0.34
N ASP A 106 -10.73 12.03 -1.16
CA ASP A 106 -12.05 12.40 -0.65
C ASP A 106 -12.62 11.26 0.22
N PRO A 107 -13.29 11.57 1.34
CA PRO A 107 -13.85 10.57 2.27
C PRO A 107 -14.73 9.50 1.58
N GLU A 108 -15.46 9.89 0.54
CA GLU A 108 -16.38 8.99 -0.20
C GLU A 108 -15.66 7.82 -0.90
N VAL A 109 -14.37 8.01 -1.26
CA VAL A 109 -13.59 7.00 -2.01
C VAL A 109 -12.57 6.25 -1.16
N VAL A 110 -12.35 6.67 0.09
CA VAL A 110 -11.43 6.01 1.05
C VAL A 110 -11.80 4.55 1.25
N GLY A 111 -13.10 4.27 1.42
CA GLY A 111 -13.61 2.91 1.66
C GLY A 111 -13.19 1.89 0.59
N ASP A 112 -13.16 2.30 -0.68
CA ASP A 112 -12.75 1.44 -1.80
C ASP A 112 -11.28 1.03 -1.72
N VAL A 113 -10.40 1.96 -1.32
CA VAL A 113 -8.96 1.69 -1.17
C VAL A 113 -8.71 0.78 0.02
N LEU A 114 -9.35 1.07 1.17
CA LEU A 114 -9.26 0.24 2.36
C LEU A 114 -9.78 -1.18 2.13
N LYS A 115 -10.83 -1.35 1.30
CA LYS A 115 -11.35 -2.66 0.90
C LYS A 115 -10.29 -3.50 0.16
N VAL A 116 -9.56 -2.89 -0.77
CA VAL A 116 -8.46 -3.57 -1.47
C VAL A 116 -7.36 -3.97 -0.50
N MET A 117 -6.99 -3.09 0.43
CA MET A 117 -5.96 -3.39 1.43
C MET A 117 -6.39 -4.51 2.40
N ARG A 118 -7.68 -4.55 2.83
CA ARG A 118 -8.22 -5.67 3.60
C ARG A 118 -8.12 -7.00 2.85
N GLN A 119 -8.44 -6.98 1.56
CA GLN A 119 -8.32 -8.17 0.73
C GLN A 119 -6.87 -8.68 0.69
N LEU A 120 -5.89 -7.79 0.54
CA LEU A 120 -4.47 -8.16 0.55
C LEU A 120 -4.05 -8.74 1.91
N ALA A 121 -4.52 -8.17 3.04
CA ALA A 121 -4.28 -8.71 4.37
C ALA A 121 -4.83 -10.14 4.51
N ASN A 122 -6.07 -10.36 4.10
CA ASN A 122 -6.73 -11.68 4.14
C ASN A 122 -6.04 -12.72 3.25
N GLU A 123 -5.36 -12.30 2.21
CA GLU A 123 -4.54 -13.16 1.34
C GLU A 123 -3.14 -13.44 1.91
N GLY A 124 -2.82 -12.91 3.10
CA GLY A 124 -1.55 -13.14 3.80
C GLY A 124 -0.40 -12.24 3.33
N MET A 125 -0.69 -11.12 2.63
CA MET A 125 0.34 -10.16 2.24
C MET A 125 0.95 -9.49 3.48
N THR A 126 2.27 -9.57 3.61
CA THR A 126 2.99 -8.81 4.64
C THR A 126 2.94 -7.32 4.31
N MET A 127 2.42 -6.51 5.24
CA MET A 127 2.26 -5.08 5.02
C MET A 127 2.80 -4.26 6.20
N VAL A 128 3.44 -3.14 5.90
CA VAL A 128 3.73 -2.07 6.85
C VAL A 128 2.95 -0.84 6.41
N ILE A 129 2.09 -0.33 7.29
CA ILE A 129 1.12 0.71 6.93
C ILE A 129 1.27 1.89 7.89
N VAL A 130 1.58 3.07 7.36
CA VAL A 130 1.43 4.34 8.06
C VAL A 130 0.04 4.88 7.72
N THR A 131 -0.81 5.08 8.73
CA THR A 131 -2.20 5.51 8.52
C THR A 131 -2.75 6.25 9.73
N HIS A 132 -3.73 7.10 9.48
CA HIS A 132 -4.60 7.73 10.48
C HIS A 132 -6.01 7.10 10.50
N GLU A 133 -6.26 6.05 9.73
CA GLU A 133 -7.52 5.30 9.72
C GLU A 133 -7.52 4.30 10.90
N MET A 134 -7.85 4.76 12.11
CA MET A 134 -7.69 3.99 13.33
C MET A 134 -8.54 2.71 13.37
N ASN A 135 -9.78 2.79 12.89
CA ASN A 135 -10.66 1.61 12.83
C ASN A 135 -10.11 0.54 11.88
N PHE A 136 -9.56 0.96 10.75
CA PHE A 136 -8.91 0.07 9.81
C PHE A 136 -7.64 -0.57 10.41
N ALA A 137 -6.79 0.24 11.06
CA ALA A 137 -5.59 -0.27 11.73
C ALA A 137 -5.96 -1.29 12.82
N LYS A 138 -6.98 -1.01 13.64
CA LYS A 138 -7.48 -1.93 14.67
C LYS A 138 -7.96 -3.26 14.09
N GLU A 139 -8.62 -3.22 12.93
CA GLU A 139 -9.25 -4.38 12.28
C GLU A 139 -8.23 -5.36 11.68
N ILE A 140 -7.19 -4.83 11.00
CA ILE A 140 -6.36 -5.67 10.14
C ILE A 140 -4.94 -5.94 10.66
N SER A 141 -4.46 -5.19 11.65
CA SER A 141 -3.06 -5.31 12.07
C SER A 141 -2.84 -6.42 13.11
N ASP A 142 -1.73 -7.13 12.97
CA ASP A 142 -1.22 -8.06 13.99
C ASP A 142 -0.43 -7.31 15.06
N LYS A 143 0.21 -6.19 14.67
CA LYS A 143 1.02 -5.34 15.54
C LYS A 143 0.81 -3.87 15.20
N VAL A 144 0.62 -3.06 16.25
CA VAL A 144 0.53 -1.60 16.16
C VAL A 144 1.75 -0.97 16.82
N VAL A 145 2.27 0.07 16.19
CA VAL A 145 3.38 0.88 16.70
C VAL A 145 2.93 2.34 16.74
N PHE A 146 2.80 2.90 17.92
CA PHE A 146 2.51 4.32 18.09
C PHE A 146 3.81 5.12 18.18
N MET A 147 3.95 6.08 17.30
CA MET A 147 5.14 6.95 17.21
C MET A 147 4.77 8.41 17.45
N ALA A 148 5.63 9.11 18.15
CA ALA A 148 5.53 10.55 18.31
C ALA A 148 6.92 11.16 18.48
N ASP A 149 7.15 12.38 17.99
CA ASP A 149 8.43 13.12 18.04
C ASP A 149 9.63 12.28 17.53
N GLY A 150 9.40 11.44 16.51
CA GLY A 150 10.45 10.62 15.90
C GLY A 150 10.86 9.37 16.70
N VAL A 151 10.17 9.06 17.80
CA VAL A 151 10.45 7.88 18.63
C VAL A 151 9.23 6.96 18.73
N VAL A 152 9.49 5.67 18.94
CA VAL A 152 8.44 4.70 19.29
C VAL A 152 8.04 4.95 20.74
N VAL A 153 6.78 5.33 20.96
CA VAL A 153 6.20 5.59 22.29
C VAL A 153 5.64 4.31 22.88
N GLU A 154 4.91 3.54 22.07
CA GLU A 154 4.28 2.31 22.52
C GLU A 154 4.11 1.34 21.32
N SER A 155 4.18 0.04 21.58
CA SER A 155 3.91 -0.98 20.58
C SER A 155 3.29 -2.23 21.21
N GLY A 156 2.36 -2.85 20.49
CA GLY A 156 1.66 -4.03 20.98
C GLY A 156 0.65 -4.59 19.98
N THR A 157 -0.20 -5.50 20.44
CA THR A 157 -1.36 -5.96 19.68
C THR A 157 -2.39 -4.82 19.55
N PRO A 158 -3.30 -4.87 18.55
CA PRO A 158 -4.39 -3.90 18.47
C PRO A 158 -5.17 -3.74 19.78
N GLN A 159 -5.51 -4.84 20.48
CA GLN A 159 -6.17 -4.76 21.78
C GLN A 159 -5.37 -3.96 22.80
N ASN A 160 -4.07 -4.22 22.90
CA ASN A 160 -3.24 -3.50 23.88
C ASN A 160 -3.19 -2.01 23.59
N ILE A 161 -3.02 -1.62 22.33
CA ILE A 161 -2.84 -0.21 21.96
C ILE A 161 -4.18 0.54 21.95
N PHE A 162 -5.24 -0.03 21.37
CA PHE A 162 -6.50 0.68 21.18
C PHE A 162 -7.46 0.59 22.36
N GLU A 163 -7.38 -0.48 23.19
CA GLU A 163 -8.31 -0.70 24.30
C GLU A 163 -7.66 -0.51 25.68
N ASN A 164 -6.36 -0.78 25.81
CA ASN A 164 -5.63 -0.70 27.06
C ASN A 164 -4.25 -0.05 26.91
N PRO A 165 -4.16 1.18 26.36
CA PRO A 165 -2.88 1.87 26.21
C PRO A 165 -2.22 2.07 27.57
N GLN A 166 -0.91 1.82 27.66
CA GLN A 166 -0.16 1.95 28.90
C GLN A 166 0.55 3.30 29.00
N HIS A 167 0.72 4.00 27.88
CA HIS A 167 1.37 5.28 27.84
C HIS A 167 0.36 6.42 27.71
N SER A 168 0.41 7.41 28.61
CA SER A 168 -0.54 8.53 28.67
C SER A 168 -0.64 9.31 27.36
N ARG A 169 0.44 9.37 26.58
CA ARG A 169 0.45 10.02 25.27
C ARG A 169 -0.35 9.24 24.21
N THR A 170 -0.29 7.90 24.25
CA THR A 170 -1.13 7.04 23.41
C THR A 170 -2.60 7.21 23.77
N GLU A 171 -2.93 7.18 25.06
CA GLU A 171 -4.29 7.39 25.58
C GLU A 171 -4.85 8.75 25.13
N ASN A 172 -4.09 9.83 25.33
CA ASN A 172 -4.48 11.17 24.92
C ASN A 172 -4.66 11.33 23.39
N PHE A 173 -3.89 10.62 22.58
CA PHE A 173 -4.06 10.61 21.14
C PHE A 173 -5.34 9.87 20.76
N LEU A 174 -5.53 8.67 21.23
CA LEU A 174 -6.70 7.83 20.91
C LEU A 174 -8.02 8.48 21.32
N SER A 175 -8.07 9.12 22.49
CA SER A 175 -9.28 9.83 22.96
C SER A 175 -9.72 11.03 22.09
N ARG A 176 -8.86 11.46 21.15
CA ARG A 176 -9.19 12.55 20.20
C ARG A 176 -9.58 12.05 18.81
N VAL A 177 -9.23 10.80 18.48
CA VAL A 177 -9.38 10.27 17.12
C VAL A 177 -10.35 9.10 17.02
N LEU A 178 -10.72 8.48 18.15
CA LEU A 178 -11.77 7.50 18.30
C LEU A 178 -12.99 8.11 19.00
#